data_e64b8f1ffb8817f327da5654aad9de97
#
_entry.id   e64b8f1ffb8817f327da5654aad9de97
#
_cell.length_a   1.000
_cell.length_b   1.000
_cell.length_c   1.000
_cell.angle_alpha   90.00
_cell.angle_beta   90.00
_cell.angle_gamma   90.00
#
_symmetry.space_group_name_H-M   'P 1'
#
loop_
_entity.id
_entity.type
_entity.pdbx_description
1 polymer ?
#
loop_
_entity_poly.entity_id
_entity_poly.type
_entity_poly.pdbx_seq_one_letter_code
_entity_poly.pdbx_strand_id
1 'polypeptide(L)'
;MEVVPTNLFRMNEASQHKLLSRRREMSLTSRDRVLTAINHEIPDRVPLVIGVSNATGIKMQPYKGIKTIIGVHAPDNYIYDWPELGTAEIDEETMLRLRSDVRGVLDLEPEEVRKRNRKRDPHSDYIDSWGSGQTEITPGDWFPSVHPLPDALTAEYLDSYQCWPDMSDPTRVAHVRECARRLAEENQFAILATPWLLFPFERAYAMQGMEAFLLNMAKDADFARALLERIADYCKQLMGHFLEELGDNVDIIKIGDDLGTQKSLMISPQMYREILKPIHAEFISFIKARTNAKILFHSDGDVAPLIEDFIEIGVDILNPIQTSAGSMSDLPSLKKRFGNNIVFCGGIDTHRVLPYGSIEEVREEVRRVIQILGPGGGCMIGAVHTVMDDVPPENVLAMVDAVEEFGHYPLQ
;
A
#
# COMPACT_ATOMS: atom_id res chain seq x y z
N MET A 1 -27.06 -29.43 -32.91
CA MET A 1 -27.11 -29.87 -31.52
C MET A 1 -26.04 -30.94 -31.34
N GLU A 2 -24.82 -30.53 -31.08
CA GLU A 2 -23.73 -31.43 -30.71
C GLU A 2 -23.53 -31.34 -29.21
N VAL A 3 -23.57 -32.46 -28.57
CA VAL A 3 -23.50 -32.66 -27.11
C VAL A 3 -22.02 -32.61 -26.73
N VAL A 4 -21.61 -31.61 -25.95
CA VAL A 4 -20.30 -31.56 -25.33
C VAL A 4 -20.20 -32.64 -24.24
N PRO A 5 -19.17 -33.47 -24.21
CA PRO A 5 -19.06 -34.54 -23.21
C PRO A 5 -18.62 -33.99 -21.85
N THR A 6 -19.47 -34.06 -20.88
CA THR A 6 -19.18 -33.90 -19.45
C THR A 6 -18.33 -35.06 -18.91
N ASN A 7 -17.01 -34.95 -18.98
CA ASN A 7 -16.08 -35.99 -18.49
C ASN A 7 -15.39 -35.65 -17.16
N LEU A 8 -16.01 -34.84 -16.30
CA LEU A 8 -15.46 -34.47 -14.97
C LEU A 8 -16.04 -35.27 -13.78
N PHE A 9 -16.93 -36.23 -14.00
CA PHE A 9 -17.61 -36.97 -12.91
C PHE A 9 -17.27 -38.49 -12.81
N ARG A 10 -16.07 -38.91 -13.26
CA ARG A 10 -15.63 -40.31 -13.08
C ARG A 10 -14.21 -40.47 -12.57
N MET A 11 -13.79 -39.67 -11.61
CA MET A 11 -12.65 -40.07 -10.78
C MET A 11 -13.17 -40.80 -9.54
N ASN A 12 -12.60 -42.00 -9.25
CA ASN A 12 -12.96 -42.72 -8.03
C ASN A 12 -12.43 -41.92 -6.79
N GLU A 13 -13.08 -42.15 -5.64
CA GLU A 13 -12.75 -41.41 -4.39
C GLU A 13 -11.27 -41.48 -4.01
N ALA A 14 -10.57 -42.58 -4.31
CA ALA A 14 -9.14 -42.74 -4.09
C ALA A 14 -8.29 -41.82 -4.99
N SER A 15 -8.72 -41.59 -6.23
CA SER A 15 -8.06 -40.68 -7.16
C SER A 15 -8.33 -39.20 -6.80
N GLN A 16 -9.54 -38.89 -6.33
CA GLN A 16 -9.87 -37.57 -5.78
C GLN A 16 -9.10 -37.30 -4.48
N HIS A 17 -9.02 -38.28 -3.58
CA HIS A 17 -8.23 -38.16 -2.35
C HIS A 17 -6.74 -38.02 -2.65
N LYS A 18 -6.21 -38.72 -3.65
CA LYS A 18 -4.80 -38.60 -4.07
C LYS A 18 -4.50 -37.27 -4.79
N LEU A 19 -5.49 -36.74 -5.52
CA LEU A 19 -5.39 -35.39 -6.11
C LEU A 19 -5.46 -34.30 -5.05
N LEU A 20 -6.34 -34.45 -4.06
CA LEU A 20 -6.49 -33.54 -2.92
C LEU A 20 -5.29 -33.64 -1.98
N SER A 21 -4.71 -34.83 -1.75
CA SER A 21 -3.48 -34.99 -0.96
C SER A 21 -2.27 -34.39 -1.70
N ARG A 22 -2.12 -34.60 -3.01
CA ARG A 22 -1.07 -33.95 -3.81
C ARG A 22 -1.23 -32.43 -3.87
N ARG A 23 -2.46 -31.89 -3.91
CA ARG A 23 -2.70 -30.44 -3.77
C ARG A 23 -2.33 -29.92 -2.39
N ARG A 24 -2.57 -30.71 -1.31
CA ARG A 24 -2.11 -30.36 0.06
C ARG A 24 -0.59 -30.44 0.24
N GLU A 25 0.08 -31.36 -0.46
CA GLU A 25 1.55 -31.48 -0.44
C GLU A 25 2.28 -30.38 -1.26
N MET A 26 1.54 -29.56 -2.05
CA MET A 26 2.08 -28.48 -2.89
C MET A 26 1.54 -27.09 -2.55
N SER A 27 0.74 -26.91 -1.48
CA SER A 27 0.29 -25.57 -1.11
C SER A 27 1.37 -24.88 -0.28
N LEU A 28 1.90 -23.78 -0.83
CA LEU A 28 2.78 -22.88 -0.11
C LEU A 28 2.05 -22.24 1.08
N THR A 29 2.79 -21.84 2.12
CA THR A 29 2.24 -20.89 3.09
C THR A 29 1.95 -19.56 2.36
N SER A 30 1.13 -18.71 2.93
CA SER A 30 0.91 -17.36 2.38
C SER A 30 2.23 -16.59 2.30
N ARG A 31 3.10 -16.73 3.29
CA ARG A 31 4.44 -16.14 3.27
C ARG A 31 5.28 -16.66 2.11
N ASP A 32 5.40 -17.99 1.97
CA ASP A 32 6.19 -18.57 0.87
C ASP A 32 5.65 -18.17 -0.50
N ARG A 33 4.32 -18.10 -0.64
CA ARG A 33 3.65 -17.62 -1.87
C ARG A 33 4.06 -16.20 -2.22
N VAL A 34 4.03 -15.27 -1.26
CA VAL A 34 4.45 -13.89 -1.46
C VAL A 34 5.93 -13.84 -1.81
N LEU A 35 6.79 -14.51 -1.03
CA LEU A 35 8.24 -14.52 -1.26
C LEU A 35 8.60 -15.08 -2.65
N THR A 36 7.93 -16.15 -3.07
CA THR A 36 8.09 -16.72 -4.42
C THR A 36 7.71 -15.68 -5.49
N ALA A 37 6.55 -15.03 -5.35
CA ALA A 37 6.09 -14.03 -6.31
C ALA A 37 7.02 -12.82 -6.42
N ILE A 38 7.48 -12.29 -5.27
CA ILE A 38 8.36 -11.10 -5.25
C ILE A 38 9.79 -11.40 -5.71
N ASN A 39 10.18 -12.67 -5.80
CA ASN A 39 11.43 -13.11 -6.41
C ASN A 39 11.28 -13.46 -7.89
N HIS A 40 10.16 -13.09 -8.53
CA HIS A 40 9.86 -13.38 -9.94
C HIS A 40 9.83 -14.89 -10.25
N GLU A 41 9.40 -15.69 -9.29
CA GLU A 41 9.15 -17.11 -9.43
C GLU A 41 7.64 -17.38 -9.45
N ILE A 42 7.23 -18.55 -9.93
CA ILE A 42 5.82 -18.93 -10.06
C ILE A 42 5.37 -19.61 -8.75
N PRO A 43 4.48 -18.97 -7.96
CA PRO A 43 3.89 -19.59 -6.77
C PRO A 43 2.78 -20.59 -7.13
N ASP A 44 2.15 -21.17 -6.13
CA ASP A 44 0.95 -22.00 -6.30
C ASP A 44 -0.28 -21.20 -6.77
N ARG A 45 -0.37 -19.94 -6.32
CA ARG A 45 -1.40 -18.95 -6.67
C ARG A 45 -0.82 -17.55 -6.66
N VAL A 46 -1.37 -16.64 -7.45
CA VAL A 46 -1.08 -15.20 -7.34
C VAL A 46 -1.42 -14.72 -5.94
N PRO A 47 -0.51 -14.03 -5.21
CA PRO A 47 -0.79 -13.51 -3.88
C PRO A 47 -1.86 -12.42 -3.88
N LEU A 48 -2.65 -12.37 -2.80
CA LEU A 48 -3.63 -11.32 -2.52
C LEU A 48 -3.13 -10.41 -1.41
N VAL A 49 -3.13 -9.10 -1.65
CA VAL A 49 -2.76 -8.06 -0.68
C VAL A 49 -3.97 -7.17 -0.40
N ILE A 50 -4.52 -7.25 0.82
CA ILE A 50 -5.67 -6.46 1.26
C ILE A 50 -5.66 -6.30 2.79
N GLY A 51 -6.09 -5.15 3.30
CA GLY A 51 -6.38 -4.93 4.71
C GLY A 51 -5.20 -4.60 5.62
N VAL A 52 -4.02 -4.28 5.10
CA VAL A 52 -2.79 -4.16 5.91
C VAL A 52 -2.20 -2.76 6.02
N SER A 53 -2.73 -1.79 5.31
CA SER A 53 -2.25 -0.39 5.35
C SER A 53 -3.36 0.56 4.90
N ASN A 54 -3.12 1.86 4.99
CA ASN A 54 -4.02 2.84 4.39
C ASN A 54 -4.13 2.71 2.85
N ALA A 55 -3.09 2.26 2.16
CA ALA A 55 -3.09 2.10 0.70
C ALA A 55 -3.72 0.77 0.22
N THR A 56 -3.84 -0.23 1.09
CA THR A 56 -4.45 -1.55 0.78
C THR A 56 -5.62 -1.87 1.71
N GLY A 57 -6.08 -0.86 2.43
CA GLY A 57 -7.07 -0.97 3.50
C GLY A 57 -8.51 -1.04 3.01
N ILE A 58 -9.41 -1.06 3.97
CA ILE A 58 -10.85 -1.03 3.75
C ILE A 58 -11.44 0.01 4.71
N LYS A 59 -12.26 0.94 4.21
CA LYS A 59 -12.99 1.88 5.05
C LYS A 59 -13.96 1.16 5.96
N MET A 60 -14.33 1.82 7.06
CA MET A 60 -15.12 1.22 8.14
C MET A 60 -16.49 0.71 7.66
N GLN A 61 -17.17 1.40 6.74
CA GLN A 61 -18.50 0.97 6.29
C GLN A 61 -18.45 -0.34 5.49
N PRO A 62 -17.66 -0.50 4.41
CA PRO A 62 -17.55 -1.77 3.72
C PRO A 62 -16.99 -2.88 4.62
N TYR A 63 -16.08 -2.60 5.56
CA TYR A 63 -15.60 -3.58 6.52
C TYR A 63 -16.73 -4.15 7.40
N LYS A 64 -17.61 -3.30 7.94
CA LYS A 64 -18.80 -3.74 8.69
C LYS A 64 -19.74 -4.60 7.84
N GLY A 65 -19.94 -4.20 6.59
CA GLY A 65 -20.73 -4.97 5.63
C GLY A 65 -20.12 -6.34 5.36
N ILE A 66 -18.82 -6.42 5.12
CA ILE A 66 -18.07 -7.68 4.96
C ILE A 66 -18.27 -8.57 6.18
N LYS A 67 -18.01 -8.07 7.40
CA LYS A 67 -18.20 -8.85 8.65
C LYS A 67 -19.62 -9.41 8.76
N THR A 68 -20.63 -8.59 8.41
CA THR A 68 -22.02 -9.02 8.44
C THR A 68 -22.27 -10.20 7.50
N ILE A 69 -21.76 -10.13 6.25
CA ILE A 69 -21.94 -11.18 5.24
C ILE A 69 -21.24 -12.48 5.65
N ILE A 70 -19.99 -12.38 6.16
CA ILE A 70 -19.20 -13.56 6.53
C ILE A 70 -19.44 -14.07 7.95
N GLY A 71 -20.31 -13.38 8.73
CA GLY A 71 -20.71 -13.79 10.07
C GLY A 71 -19.63 -13.59 11.14
N VAL A 72 -18.77 -12.57 11.01
CA VAL A 72 -17.72 -12.22 12.00
C VAL A 72 -18.23 -11.14 12.95
N HIS A 73 -17.94 -11.29 14.24
CA HIS A 73 -18.36 -10.39 15.32
C HIS A 73 -17.15 -9.84 16.10
N ALA A 74 -16.22 -9.20 15.39
CA ALA A 74 -15.06 -8.54 15.99
C ALA A 74 -15.37 -7.05 16.29
N PRO A 75 -14.64 -6.42 17.25
CA PRO A 75 -14.69 -4.98 17.47
C PRO A 75 -14.34 -4.17 16.21
N ASP A 76 -14.83 -2.93 16.17
CA ASP A 76 -14.56 -1.97 15.11
C ASP A 76 -13.43 -1.03 15.57
N ASN A 77 -12.20 -1.33 15.18
CA ASN A 77 -11.05 -0.50 15.44
C ASN A 77 -10.60 0.23 14.16
N TYR A 78 -9.90 1.35 14.34
CA TYR A 78 -9.32 2.10 13.23
C TYR A 78 -7.82 1.86 13.13
N ILE A 79 -7.33 1.70 11.90
CA ILE A 79 -5.89 1.58 11.63
C ILE A 79 -5.14 2.82 12.14
N TYR A 80 -3.93 2.66 12.62
CA TYR A 80 -3.11 3.70 13.26
C TYR A 80 -3.78 4.36 14.50
N ASP A 81 -4.84 3.77 15.03
CA ASP A 81 -5.65 4.41 16.08
C ASP A 81 -6.15 5.81 15.64
N TRP A 82 -6.50 5.92 14.36
CA TRP A 82 -6.85 7.18 13.70
C TRP A 82 -8.24 7.13 13.03
N PRO A 83 -9.31 7.47 13.78
CA PRO A 83 -10.69 7.43 13.27
C PRO A 83 -10.94 8.32 12.05
N GLU A 84 -10.28 9.49 11.97
CA GLU A 84 -10.45 10.45 10.89
C GLU A 84 -9.98 9.92 9.54
N LEU A 85 -9.02 9.01 9.53
CA LEU A 85 -8.63 8.28 8.33
C LEU A 85 -9.76 7.39 7.82
N GLY A 86 -10.68 6.97 8.70
CA GLY A 86 -11.84 6.16 8.38
C GLY A 86 -11.53 4.71 7.97
N THR A 87 -10.26 4.32 7.90
CA THR A 87 -9.82 2.98 7.51
C THR A 87 -9.88 2.05 8.71
N ALA A 88 -10.49 0.87 8.53
CA ALA A 88 -10.61 -0.12 9.59
C ALA A 88 -9.28 -0.85 9.84
N GLU A 89 -9.00 -1.15 11.10
CA GLU A 89 -8.06 -2.20 11.49
C GLU A 89 -8.78 -3.55 11.34
N ILE A 90 -8.39 -4.32 10.34
CA ILE A 90 -9.08 -5.57 10.01
C ILE A 90 -8.68 -6.65 11.00
N ASP A 91 -9.67 -7.22 11.69
CA ASP A 91 -9.45 -8.32 12.64
C ASP A 91 -8.95 -9.59 11.95
N GLU A 92 -8.25 -10.45 12.72
CA GLU A 92 -7.60 -11.64 12.17
C GLU A 92 -8.59 -12.64 11.56
N GLU A 93 -9.79 -12.82 12.14
CA GLU A 93 -10.80 -13.72 11.56
C GLU A 93 -11.27 -13.22 10.19
N THR A 94 -11.50 -11.91 10.06
CA THR A 94 -11.84 -11.29 8.78
C THR A 94 -10.67 -11.39 7.80
N MET A 95 -9.42 -11.14 8.23
CA MET A 95 -8.23 -11.32 7.37
C MET A 95 -8.10 -12.75 6.82
N LEU A 96 -8.36 -13.75 7.65
CA LEU A 96 -8.38 -15.15 7.23
C LEU A 96 -9.48 -15.44 6.21
N ARG A 97 -10.69 -14.87 6.40
CA ARG A 97 -11.81 -15.01 5.46
C ARG A 97 -11.57 -14.30 4.14
N LEU A 98 -10.88 -13.14 4.18
CA LEU A 98 -10.42 -12.42 3.00
C LEU A 98 -9.22 -13.08 2.32
N ARG A 99 -8.65 -14.13 2.91
CA ARG A 99 -7.50 -14.87 2.36
C ARG A 99 -6.30 -13.95 2.01
N SER A 100 -6.11 -12.86 2.78
CA SER A 100 -4.95 -11.98 2.59
C SER A 100 -3.67 -12.72 2.90
N ASP A 101 -2.70 -12.66 1.98
CA ASP A 101 -1.42 -13.35 2.11
C ASP A 101 -0.40 -12.57 2.95
N VAL A 102 -0.77 -11.38 3.42
CA VAL A 102 0.11 -10.48 4.19
C VAL A 102 -0.50 -10.11 5.53
N ARG A 103 0.37 -9.71 6.48
CA ARG A 103 -0.02 -9.07 7.74
C ARG A 103 0.78 -7.79 7.93
N GLY A 104 0.10 -6.76 8.44
CA GLY A 104 0.69 -5.44 8.64
C GLY A 104 1.41 -5.29 9.98
N VAL A 105 2.55 -4.60 9.97
CA VAL A 105 3.18 -4.03 11.15
C VAL A 105 3.31 -2.53 10.93
N LEU A 106 2.72 -1.74 11.82
CA LEU A 106 2.54 -0.30 11.65
C LEU A 106 3.24 0.44 12.80
N ASP A 107 3.66 1.68 12.58
CA ASP A 107 3.91 2.62 13.68
C ASP A 107 2.63 3.40 14.02
N LEU A 108 2.72 4.26 15.01
CA LEU A 108 1.63 5.14 15.43
C LEU A 108 2.12 6.58 15.51
N GLU A 109 1.22 7.54 15.48
CA GLU A 109 1.53 8.89 15.92
C GLU A 109 1.95 8.90 17.40
N PRO A 110 2.79 9.87 17.86
CA PRO A 110 3.14 9.99 19.26
C PRO A 110 1.91 9.96 20.17
N GLU A 111 2.02 9.32 21.33
CA GLU A 111 0.86 9.15 22.22
C GLU A 111 0.21 10.47 22.61
N GLU A 112 0.99 11.54 22.82
CA GLU A 112 0.45 12.86 23.14
C GLU A 112 -0.33 13.48 21.98
N VAL A 113 0.10 13.26 20.73
CA VAL A 113 -0.63 13.68 19.53
C VAL A 113 -1.96 12.94 19.44
N ARG A 114 -1.96 11.62 19.61
CA ARG A 114 -3.17 10.79 19.63
C ARG A 114 -4.14 11.21 20.73
N LYS A 115 -3.65 11.46 21.97
CA LYS A 115 -4.46 11.95 23.08
C LYS A 115 -5.07 13.32 22.82
N ARG A 116 -4.31 14.23 22.21
CA ARG A 116 -4.79 15.56 21.83
C ARG A 116 -5.93 15.44 20.82
N ASN A 117 -5.73 14.70 19.75
CA ASN A 117 -6.71 14.56 18.68
C ASN A 117 -7.98 13.82 19.14
N ARG A 118 -7.89 12.82 20.03
CA ARG A 118 -9.08 12.19 20.62
C ARG A 118 -9.94 13.12 21.48
N LYS A 119 -9.36 14.20 22.02
CA LYS A 119 -10.06 15.18 22.87
C LYS A 119 -10.53 16.40 22.12
N ARG A 120 -10.20 16.53 20.83
CA ARG A 120 -10.62 17.66 20.01
C ARG A 120 -12.13 17.66 19.78
N ASP A 121 -12.67 18.82 19.41
CA ASP A 121 -14.03 18.89 18.86
C ASP A 121 -14.06 18.06 17.56
N PRO A 122 -15.05 17.16 17.36
CA PRO A 122 -15.19 16.37 16.14
C PRO A 122 -15.19 17.17 14.84
N HIS A 123 -15.61 18.46 14.90
CA HIS A 123 -15.63 19.36 13.75
C HIS A 123 -14.40 20.26 13.62
N SER A 124 -13.40 20.10 14.51
CA SER A 124 -12.13 20.81 14.39
C SER A 124 -11.11 19.98 13.60
N ASP A 125 -10.07 20.66 13.09
CA ASP A 125 -9.01 20.01 12.32
C ASP A 125 -8.28 18.96 13.14
N TYR A 126 -7.94 17.84 12.49
CA TYR A 126 -6.94 16.89 12.98
C TYR A 126 -5.55 17.48 12.69
N ILE A 127 -4.71 17.60 13.72
CA ILE A 127 -3.34 18.10 13.55
C ILE A 127 -2.35 16.97 13.87
N ASP A 128 -1.49 16.65 12.92
CA ASP A 128 -0.45 15.61 13.07
C ASP A 128 0.77 16.10 13.88
N SER A 129 1.78 15.24 14.01
CA SER A 129 3.03 15.57 14.71
C SER A 129 3.91 16.60 13.98
N TRP A 130 3.65 16.85 12.69
CA TRP A 130 4.35 17.84 11.89
C TRP A 130 3.70 19.23 11.96
N GLY A 131 2.55 19.35 12.63
CA GLY A 131 1.75 20.56 12.65
C GLY A 131 0.87 20.74 11.41
N SER A 132 0.87 19.79 10.48
CA SER A 132 -0.04 19.79 9.36
C SER A 132 -1.42 19.30 9.80
N GLY A 133 -2.47 19.91 9.25
CA GLY A 133 -3.83 19.59 9.64
C GLY A 133 -4.70 19.16 8.48
N GLN A 134 -5.75 18.42 8.82
CA GLN A 134 -6.79 18.00 7.91
C GLN A 134 -8.15 18.46 8.41
N THR A 135 -8.97 18.99 7.51
CA THR A 135 -10.35 19.40 7.75
C THR A 135 -11.29 18.44 7.03
N GLU A 136 -12.37 18.06 7.69
CA GLU A 136 -13.44 17.30 7.07
C GLU A 136 -14.23 18.20 6.13
N ILE A 137 -14.21 17.91 4.83
CA ILE A 137 -14.94 18.67 3.79
C ILE A 137 -16.34 18.10 3.62
N THR A 138 -16.45 16.80 3.53
CA THR A 138 -17.70 16.04 3.55
C THR A 138 -17.56 14.89 4.53
N PRO A 139 -18.64 14.34 5.10
CA PRO A 139 -18.53 13.26 6.07
C PRO A 139 -17.62 12.11 5.59
N GLY A 140 -16.51 11.90 6.29
CA GLY A 140 -15.50 10.88 5.97
C GLY A 140 -14.39 11.31 5.00
N ASP A 141 -14.50 12.49 4.36
CA ASP A 141 -13.48 13.01 3.44
C ASP A 141 -12.68 14.14 4.08
N TRP A 142 -11.46 13.85 4.42
CA TRP A 142 -10.52 14.76 5.06
C TRP A 142 -9.51 15.29 4.05
N PHE A 143 -9.28 16.61 4.08
CA PHE A 143 -8.39 17.28 3.14
C PHE A 143 -7.33 18.11 3.89
N PRO A 144 -6.06 18.15 3.45
CA PRO A 144 -5.03 19.03 4.01
C PRO A 144 -5.46 20.49 3.92
N SER A 145 -5.57 21.17 5.06
CA SER A 145 -6.08 22.53 5.19
C SER A 145 -5.18 23.42 6.05
N VAL A 146 -4.44 22.82 6.98
CA VAL A 146 -3.51 23.52 7.86
C VAL A 146 -2.09 23.27 7.38
N HIS A 147 -1.45 24.32 6.89
CA HIS A 147 -0.09 24.29 6.38
C HIS A 147 0.81 25.09 7.34
N PRO A 148 1.67 24.44 8.14
CA PRO A 148 2.44 25.11 9.17
C PRO A 148 3.56 26.01 8.64
N LEU A 149 3.95 25.87 7.37
CA LEU A 149 4.96 26.70 6.75
C LEU A 149 4.35 27.86 5.97
N PRO A 150 4.87 29.08 6.04
CA PRO A 150 4.39 30.20 5.23
C PRO A 150 4.76 30.05 3.74
N ASP A 151 4.06 30.79 2.87
CA ASP A 151 4.21 30.70 1.40
C ASP A 151 5.59 31.13 0.89
N ALA A 152 6.24 32.08 1.57
CA ALA A 152 7.55 32.59 1.20
C ALA A 152 8.58 32.24 2.26
N LEU A 153 9.47 31.29 1.93
CA LEU A 153 10.49 30.79 2.86
C LEU A 153 11.88 30.84 2.24
N THR A 154 12.87 30.96 3.13
CA THR A 154 14.29 30.73 2.79
C THR A 154 14.78 29.45 3.48
N ALA A 155 15.87 28.85 2.99
CA ALA A 155 16.46 27.68 3.62
C ALA A 155 16.85 27.95 5.09
N GLU A 156 17.28 29.15 5.44
CA GLU A 156 17.64 29.56 6.80
C GLU A 156 16.42 29.56 7.74
N TYR A 157 15.22 29.79 7.22
CA TYR A 157 13.99 29.70 8.03
C TYR A 157 13.77 28.29 8.56
N LEU A 158 14.11 27.27 7.78
CA LEU A 158 13.94 25.87 8.18
C LEU A 158 14.75 25.52 9.44
N ASP A 159 15.89 26.19 9.65
CA ASP A 159 16.71 26.00 10.85
C ASP A 159 16.07 26.62 12.11
N SER A 160 15.27 27.66 11.92
CA SER A 160 14.55 28.35 13.00
C SER A 160 13.16 27.77 13.29
N TYR A 161 12.63 26.92 12.42
CA TYR A 161 11.31 26.32 12.59
C TYR A 161 11.27 25.41 13.82
N GLN A 162 10.33 25.66 14.74
CA GLN A 162 10.31 25.02 16.06
C GLN A 162 9.39 23.79 16.16
N CYS A 163 8.60 23.52 15.13
CA CYS A 163 7.59 22.45 15.19
C CYS A 163 8.00 21.20 14.40
N TRP A 164 9.31 20.97 14.21
CA TRP A 164 9.77 19.69 13.69
C TRP A 164 9.39 18.57 14.66
N PRO A 165 8.90 17.42 14.15
CA PRO A 165 8.44 16.34 15.01
C PRO A 165 9.59 15.64 15.75
N ASP A 166 9.33 15.16 16.96
CA ASP A 166 10.23 14.23 17.63
C ASP A 166 10.04 12.82 17.07
N MET A 167 10.99 12.39 16.23
CA MET A 167 10.99 11.06 15.63
C MET A 167 11.58 9.98 16.55
N SER A 168 12.14 10.39 17.70
CA SER A 168 12.68 9.48 18.71
C SER A 168 11.66 9.04 19.76
N ASP A 169 10.42 9.56 19.71
CA ASP A 169 9.37 9.21 20.67
C ASP A 169 9.09 7.69 20.64
N PRO A 170 9.44 6.95 21.70
CA PRO A 170 9.32 5.49 21.71
C PRO A 170 7.86 5.02 21.65
N THR A 171 6.88 5.88 21.93
CA THR A 171 5.46 5.50 21.88
C THR A 171 4.96 5.25 20.46
N ARG A 172 5.73 5.69 19.43
CA ARG A 172 5.44 5.42 18.02
C ARG A 172 5.65 3.95 17.66
N VAL A 173 6.67 3.33 18.22
CA VAL A 173 7.15 1.99 17.82
C VAL A 173 7.11 0.95 18.95
N ALA A 174 6.58 1.29 20.13
CA ALA A 174 6.61 0.45 21.32
C ALA A 174 5.99 -0.96 21.13
N HIS A 175 5.01 -1.11 20.24
CA HIS A 175 4.32 -2.37 19.97
C HIS A 175 4.92 -3.14 18.79
N VAL A 176 5.80 -2.52 17.99
CA VAL A 176 6.31 -3.07 16.71
C VAL A 176 7.05 -4.37 16.91
N ARG A 177 7.98 -4.40 17.87
CA ARG A 177 8.80 -5.59 18.16
C ARG A 177 7.97 -6.82 18.48
N GLU A 178 7.00 -6.69 19.39
CA GLU A 178 6.16 -7.81 19.81
C GLU A 178 5.25 -8.27 18.68
N CYS A 179 4.68 -7.33 17.91
CA CYS A 179 3.85 -7.65 16.77
C CYS A 179 4.64 -8.40 15.68
N ALA A 180 5.80 -7.86 15.27
CA ALA A 180 6.66 -8.48 14.27
C ALA A 180 7.17 -9.86 14.70
N ARG A 181 7.64 -10.00 15.96
CA ARG A 181 8.10 -11.28 16.51
C ARG A 181 7.00 -12.34 16.48
N ARG A 182 5.79 -12.01 16.94
CA ARG A 182 4.65 -12.94 16.94
C ARG A 182 4.31 -13.42 15.52
N LEU A 183 4.20 -12.51 14.57
CA LEU A 183 3.92 -12.86 13.17
C LEU A 183 5.04 -13.72 12.55
N ALA A 184 6.29 -13.41 12.85
CA ALA A 184 7.43 -14.19 12.37
C ALA A 184 7.47 -15.60 12.95
N GLU A 185 7.14 -15.77 14.24
CA GLU A 185 7.05 -17.08 14.89
C GLU A 185 5.91 -17.93 14.30
N GLU A 186 4.78 -17.33 13.98
CA GLU A 186 3.67 -18.00 13.28
C GLU A 186 4.09 -18.47 11.88
N ASN A 187 4.94 -17.73 11.19
CA ASN A 187 5.51 -18.02 9.86
C ASN A 187 4.48 -18.42 8.79
N GLN A 188 3.28 -17.88 8.87
CA GLN A 188 2.17 -18.20 7.96
C GLN A 188 1.99 -17.16 6.86
N PHE A 189 2.18 -15.87 7.18
CA PHE A 189 1.90 -14.73 6.31
C PHE A 189 3.17 -13.92 6.09
N ALA A 190 3.26 -13.26 4.92
CA ALA A 190 4.33 -12.28 4.69
C ALA A 190 4.09 -11.03 5.55
N ILE A 191 5.15 -10.51 6.15
CA ILE A 191 5.09 -9.35 7.03
C ILE A 191 5.40 -8.09 6.22
N LEU A 192 4.38 -7.24 6.07
CA LEU A 192 4.47 -5.95 5.41
C LEU A 192 4.52 -4.85 6.45
N ALA A 193 5.70 -4.27 6.65
CA ALA A 193 5.91 -3.14 7.53
C ALA A 193 5.52 -1.85 6.83
N THR A 194 4.63 -1.07 7.46
CA THR A 194 4.05 0.13 6.87
C THR A 194 4.15 1.29 7.86
N PRO A 195 5.32 1.95 7.96
CA PRO A 195 5.41 3.15 8.78
C PRO A 195 4.53 4.25 8.19
N TRP A 196 3.87 5.01 9.08
CA TRP A 196 3.10 6.19 8.70
C TRP A 196 4.07 7.33 8.36
N LEU A 197 4.69 7.21 7.20
CA LEU A 197 5.51 8.24 6.61
C LEU A 197 4.81 8.76 5.37
N LEU A 198 4.41 10.02 5.40
CA LEU A 198 4.31 10.78 4.18
C LEU A 198 5.76 11.08 3.77
N PHE A 199 6.12 10.67 2.58
CA PHE A 199 7.47 10.82 2.07
C PHE A 199 7.78 12.28 1.75
N PRO A 200 9.01 12.62 1.45
CA PRO A 200 9.42 14.02 1.42
C PRO A 200 8.55 14.92 0.56
N PHE A 201 8.09 14.47 -0.60
CA PHE A 201 7.28 15.28 -1.51
C PHE A 201 5.88 15.55 -0.96
N GLU A 202 5.17 14.48 -0.55
CA GLU A 202 3.84 14.62 0.04
C GLU A 202 3.88 15.43 1.33
N ARG A 203 4.88 15.17 2.18
CA ARG A 203 5.06 15.93 3.42
C ARG A 203 5.35 17.40 3.17
N ALA A 204 6.19 17.73 2.17
CA ALA A 204 6.52 19.10 1.83
C ALA A 204 5.27 19.87 1.38
N TYR A 205 4.45 19.30 0.50
CA TYR A 205 3.22 19.99 0.11
C TYR A 205 2.14 19.97 1.21
N ALA A 206 2.11 18.98 2.09
CA ALA A 206 1.24 19.04 3.25
C ALA A 206 1.64 20.16 4.23
N MET A 207 2.93 20.42 4.39
CA MET A 207 3.45 21.48 5.28
C MET A 207 3.35 22.88 4.68
N GLN A 208 3.52 23.05 3.36
CA GLN A 208 3.58 24.37 2.71
C GLN A 208 2.30 24.70 1.89
N GLY A 209 1.48 23.70 1.59
CA GLY A 209 0.42 23.78 0.61
C GLY A 209 0.91 23.37 -0.78
N MET A 210 0.11 22.59 -1.50
CA MET A 210 0.50 21.97 -2.78
C MET A 210 0.91 23.02 -3.82
N GLU A 211 0.10 24.08 -4.00
CA GLU A 211 0.38 25.12 -5.00
C GLU A 211 1.69 25.85 -4.69
N ALA A 212 1.86 26.30 -3.44
CA ALA A 212 3.05 27.02 -3.03
C ALA A 212 4.31 26.18 -3.18
N PHE A 213 4.27 24.90 -2.77
CA PHE A 213 5.41 24.01 -2.87
C PHE A 213 5.78 23.68 -4.33
N LEU A 214 4.82 23.36 -5.19
CA LEU A 214 5.07 23.11 -6.62
C LEU A 214 5.62 24.34 -7.34
N LEU A 215 5.16 25.55 -6.98
CA LEU A 215 5.73 26.78 -7.49
C LEU A 215 7.18 27.00 -7.02
N ASN A 216 7.50 26.66 -5.77
CA ASN A 216 8.86 26.72 -5.27
C ASN A 216 9.78 25.71 -5.95
N MET A 217 9.34 24.49 -6.20
CA MET A 217 10.10 23.52 -7.00
C MET A 217 10.50 24.09 -8.39
N ALA A 218 9.63 24.90 -8.97
CA ALA A 218 9.88 25.49 -10.30
C ALA A 218 10.70 26.79 -10.27
N LYS A 219 10.64 27.57 -9.18
CA LYS A 219 11.20 28.93 -9.10
C LYS A 219 12.40 29.03 -8.16
N ASP A 220 12.43 28.20 -7.12
CA ASP A 220 13.45 28.17 -6.06
C ASP A 220 13.76 26.70 -5.71
N ALA A 221 14.44 26.04 -6.64
CA ALA A 221 14.80 24.63 -6.48
C ALA A 221 15.71 24.37 -5.27
N ASP A 222 16.51 25.36 -4.86
CA ASP A 222 17.42 25.23 -3.72
C ASP A 222 16.62 25.19 -2.40
N PHE A 223 15.61 26.06 -2.24
CA PHE A 223 14.70 25.98 -1.10
C PHE A 223 13.91 24.67 -1.09
N ALA A 224 13.31 24.30 -2.22
CA ALA A 224 12.54 23.08 -2.33
C ALA A 224 13.37 21.84 -1.96
N ARG A 225 14.62 21.78 -2.45
CA ARG A 225 15.57 20.71 -2.10
C ARG A 225 15.90 20.71 -0.60
N ALA A 226 16.21 21.87 0.00
CA ALA A 226 16.52 21.98 1.41
C ALA A 226 15.36 21.49 2.29
N LEU A 227 14.10 21.82 1.92
CA LEU A 227 12.91 21.33 2.62
C LEU A 227 12.76 19.80 2.50
N LEU A 228 12.88 19.27 1.28
CA LEU A 228 12.78 17.85 1.02
C LEU A 228 13.86 17.03 1.76
N GLU A 229 15.10 17.48 1.72
CA GLU A 229 16.22 16.83 2.43
C GLU A 229 16.00 16.86 3.95
N ARG A 230 15.54 18.00 4.50
CA ARG A 230 15.22 18.12 5.91
C ARG A 230 14.12 17.13 6.33
N ILE A 231 13.04 17.02 5.54
CA ILE A 231 11.96 16.07 5.80
C ILE A 231 12.49 14.63 5.70
N ALA A 232 13.30 14.33 4.68
CA ALA A 232 13.89 12.99 4.50
C ALA A 232 14.77 12.60 5.70
N ASP A 233 15.48 13.54 6.32
CA ASP A 233 16.28 13.26 7.52
C ASP A 233 15.42 12.87 8.73
N TYR A 234 14.29 13.53 8.94
CA TYR A 234 13.31 13.11 9.96
C TYR A 234 12.71 11.75 9.64
N CYS A 235 12.34 11.50 8.38
CA CYS A 235 11.87 10.21 7.93
C CYS A 235 12.90 9.09 8.16
N LYS A 236 14.19 9.35 7.92
CA LYS A 236 15.30 8.39 8.19
C LYS A 236 15.43 8.09 9.69
N GLN A 237 15.25 9.08 10.55
CA GLN A 237 15.28 8.87 12.01
C GLN A 237 14.17 7.91 12.45
N LEU A 238 12.90 8.17 12.07
CA LEU A 238 11.80 7.28 12.40
C LEU A 238 11.99 5.90 11.80
N MET A 239 12.38 5.82 10.52
CA MET A 239 12.66 4.54 9.86
C MET A 239 13.77 3.76 10.58
N GLY A 240 14.80 4.42 11.09
CA GLY A 240 15.87 3.80 11.87
C GLY A 240 15.31 3.11 13.11
N HIS A 241 14.53 3.80 13.93
CA HIS A 241 13.89 3.23 15.11
C HIS A 241 12.91 2.11 14.76
N PHE A 242 12.14 2.30 13.70
CA PHE A 242 11.18 1.30 13.23
C PHE A 242 11.90 0.00 12.81
N LEU A 243 13.01 0.10 12.07
CA LEU A 243 13.82 -1.03 11.66
C LEU A 243 14.51 -1.74 12.86
N GLU A 244 14.97 -0.99 13.86
CA GLU A 244 15.53 -1.55 15.09
C GLU A 244 14.50 -2.40 15.86
N GLU A 245 13.24 -1.96 15.89
CA GLU A 245 12.15 -2.70 16.52
C GLU A 245 11.68 -3.91 15.69
N LEU A 246 11.67 -3.81 14.36
CA LEU A 246 11.33 -4.92 13.47
C LEU A 246 12.38 -6.04 13.54
N GLY A 247 13.67 -5.69 13.63
CA GLY A 247 14.76 -6.63 13.46
C GLY A 247 14.71 -7.32 12.09
N ASP A 248 14.98 -8.64 12.07
CA ASP A 248 14.90 -9.47 10.86
C ASP A 248 13.46 -9.98 10.56
N ASN A 249 12.47 -9.56 11.36
CA ASN A 249 11.10 -10.06 11.29
C ASN A 249 10.24 -9.25 10.31
N VAL A 250 10.71 -9.06 9.08
CA VAL A 250 9.99 -8.31 8.04
C VAL A 250 10.35 -8.82 6.66
N ASP A 251 9.36 -8.93 5.77
CA ASP A 251 9.55 -9.37 4.39
C ASP A 251 9.49 -8.20 3.40
N ILE A 252 8.61 -7.23 3.66
CA ILE A 252 8.38 -6.06 2.78
C ILE A 252 8.29 -4.80 3.63
N ILE A 253 8.94 -3.72 3.19
CA ILE A 253 8.79 -2.39 3.76
C ILE A 253 8.10 -1.50 2.73
N LYS A 254 6.93 -0.95 3.10
CA LYS A 254 6.21 0.04 2.30
C LYS A 254 6.76 1.42 2.58
N ILE A 255 7.11 2.12 1.52
CA ILE A 255 7.38 3.55 1.47
C ILE A 255 6.63 4.14 0.27
N GLY A 256 6.58 5.45 0.10
CA GLY A 256 5.95 6.00 -1.10
C GLY A 256 5.82 7.51 -1.10
N ASP A 257 5.65 8.06 -2.29
CA ASP A 257 5.37 9.45 -2.57
C ASP A 257 4.43 9.53 -3.79
N ASP A 258 3.33 10.25 -3.69
CA ASP A 258 2.39 10.38 -4.81
C ASP A 258 2.91 11.38 -5.84
N LEU A 259 3.36 10.85 -6.97
CA LEU A 259 4.00 11.60 -8.05
C LEU A 259 3.11 11.73 -9.29
N GLY A 260 1.99 11.01 -9.32
CA GLY A 260 1.09 10.96 -10.47
C GLY A 260 -0.27 11.58 -10.21
N THR A 261 -0.91 11.98 -11.28
CA THR A 261 -2.34 12.30 -11.38
C THR A 261 -3.02 11.23 -12.24
N GLN A 262 -4.34 11.34 -12.43
CA GLN A 262 -5.06 10.41 -13.33
C GLN A 262 -4.58 10.46 -14.78
N LYS A 263 -3.85 11.49 -15.21
CA LYS A 263 -3.49 11.73 -16.62
C LYS A 263 -1.98 11.86 -16.86
N SER A 264 -1.21 12.24 -15.86
CA SER A 264 0.20 12.57 -16.01
C SER A 264 0.91 12.62 -14.66
N LEU A 265 2.21 12.81 -14.69
CA LEU A 265 2.98 13.17 -13.49
C LEU A 265 2.57 14.56 -12.97
N MET A 266 2.72 14.78 -11.66
CA MET A 266 2.55 16.07 -10.98
C MET A 266 3.72 17.02 -11.26
N ILE A 267 4.91 16.46 -11.45
CA ILE A 267 6.16 17.18 -11.80
C ILE A 267 6.79 16.52 -13.04
N SER A 268 7.66 17.26 -13.74
CA SER A 268 8.31 16.69 -14.92
C SER A 268 9.28 15.56 -14.53
N PRO A 269 9.51 14.57 -15.42
CA PRO A 269 10.56 13.55 -15.19
C PRO A 269 11.95 14.15 -14.91
N GLN A 270 12.24 15.29 -15.52
CA GLN A 270 13.50 16.00 -15.26
C GLN A 270 13.57 16.53 -13.83
N MET A 271 12.52 17.20 -13.34
CA MET A 271 12.46 17.69 -11.95
C MET A 271 12.56 16.51 -10.97
N TYR A 272 11.88 15.40 -11.23
CA TYR A 272 12.02 14.21 -10.41
C TYR A 272 13.47 13.75 -10.32
N ARG A 273 14.15 13.58 -11.48
CA ARG A 273 15.53 13.10 -11.54
C ARG A 273 16.54 14.04 -10.91
N GLU A 274 16.32 15.34 -11.01
CA GLU A 274 17.23 16.37 -10.47
C GLU A 274 17.04 16.63 -8.97
N ILE A 275 15.79 16.49 -8.46
CA ILE A 275 15.46 16.92 -7.10
C ILE A 275 15.11 15.72 -6.21
N LEU A 276 14.12 14.90 -6.59
CA LEU A 276 13.56 13.85 -5.72
C LEU A 276 14.29 12.50 -5.81
N LYS A 277 14.68 12.07 -7.02
CA LYS A 277 15.34 10.78 -7.23
C LYS A 277 16.57 10.58 -6.35
N PRO A 278 17.48 11.57 -6.16
CA PRO A 278 18.62 11.42 -5.25
C PRO A 278 18.19 11.16 -3.80
N ILE A 279 17.14 11.85 -3.33
CA ILE A 279 16.60 11.73 -1.97
C ILE A 279 15.97 10.35 -1.77
N HIS A 280 15.15 9.89 -2.72
CA HIS A 280 14.57 8.55 -2.69
C HIS A 280 15.65 7.46 -2.74
N ALA A 281 16.67 7.62 -3.59
CA ALA A 281 17.78 6.67 -3.69
C ALA A 281 18.55 6.54 -2.37
N GLU A 282 18.85 7.68 -1.72
CA GLU A 282 19.51 7.69 -0.41
C GLU A 282 18.67 6.99 0.65
N PHE A 283 17.37 7.29 0.70
CA PHE A 283 16.47 6.69 1.67
C PHE A 283 16.32 5.16 1.46
N ILE A 284 16.14 4.70 0.22
CA ILE A 284 16.08 3.28 -0.11
C ILE A 284 17.40 2.59 0.26
N SER A 285 18.54 3.22 -0.05
CA SER A 285 19.85 2.70 0.34
C SER A 285 20.02 2.61 1.85
N PHE A 286 19.50 3.59 2.60
CA PHE A 286 19.50 3.57 4.07
C PHE A 286 18.72 2.37 4.63
N ILE A 287 17.56 2.04 4.06
CA ILE A 287 16.77 0.87 4.45
C ILE A 287 17.50 -0.42 4.08
N LYS A 288 17.92 -0.56 2.82
CA LYS A 288 18.57 -1.78 2.30
C LYS A 288 19.92 -2.09 2.98
N ALA A 289 20.58 -1.10 3.56
CA ALA A 289 21.77 -1.31 4.38
C ALA A 289 21.47 -1.94 5.76
N ARG A 290 20.20 -1.99 6.19
CA ARG A 290 19.77 -2.44 7.52
C ARG A 290 18.88 -3.67 7.53
N THR A 291 18.31 -4.02 6.38
CA THR A 291 17.41 -5.18 6.25
C THR A 291 17.49 -5.78 4.85
N ASN A 292 17.15 -7.08 4.75
CA ASN A 292 16.96 -7.77 3.46
C ASN A 292 15.52 -7.67 2.92
N ALA A 293 14.64 -6.95 3.62
CA ALA A 293 13.26 -6.78 3.18
C ALA A 293 13.18 -6.09 1.81
N LYS A 294 12.17 -6.46 1.04
CA LYS A 294 11.89 -5.85 -0.26
C LYS A 294 11.23 -4.50 -0.09
N ILE A 295 11.54 -3.55 -0.96
CA ILE A 295 10.96 -2.21 -0.94
C ILE A 295 9.72 -2.18 -1.82
N LEU A 296 8.56 -1.97 -1.20
CA LEU A 296 7.33 -1.60 -1.89
C LEU A 296 7.23 -0.08 -1.93
N PHE A 297 7.24 0.48 -3.13
CA PHE A 297 7.06 1.92 -3.34
C PHE A 297 5.64 2.18 -3.79
N HIS A 298 4.92 2.98 -2.99
CA HIS A 298 3.56 3.42 -3.30
C HIS A 298 3.60 4.79 -4.00
N SER A 299 2.91 4.89 -5.13
CA SER A 299 2.71 6.16 -5.81
C SER A 299 1.48 6.07 -6.70
N ASP A 300 0.45 6.82 -6.38
CA ASP A 300 -0.78 6.87 -7.15
C ASP A 300 -0.62 7.61 -8.49
N GLY A 301 -1.54 7.33 -9.39
CA GLY A 301 -1.64 8.00 -10.67
C GLY A 301 -0.82 7.37 -11.80
N ASP A 302 -0.62 8.14 -12.88
CA ASP A 302 0.18 7.72 -14.03
C ASP A 302 1.67 7.97 -13.78
N VAL A 303 2.33 7.00 -13.16
CA VAL A 303 3.78 7.01 -12.87
C VAL A 303 4.59 6.17 -13.86
N ALA A 304 3.98 5.66 -14.93
CA ALA A 304 4.67 4.85 -15.93
C ALA A 304 5.96 5.48 -16.47
N PRO A 305 6.07 6.82 -16.65
CA PRO A 305 7.32 7.45 -17.08
C PRO A 305 8.49 7.35 -16.10
N LEU A 306 8.22 7.02 -14.82
CA LEU A 306 9.22 6.94 -13.74
C LEU A 306 9.56 5.50 -13.33
N ILE A 307 8.90 4.47 -13.88
CA ILE A 307 9.13 3.08 -13.45
C ILE A 307 10.60 2.67 -13.61
N GLU A 308 11.26 3.10 -14.69
CA GLU A 308 12.69 2.82 -14.90
C GLU A 308 13.56 3.50 -13.82
N ASP A 309 13.24 4.73 -13.47
CA ASP A 309 13.90 5.46 -12.38
C ASP A 309 13.70 4.76 -11.03
N PHE A 310 12.48 4.22 -10.75
CA PHE A 310 12.21 3.46 -9.52
C PHE A 310 13.04 2.16 -9.47
N ILE A 311 13.16 1.44 -10.58
CA ILE A 311 14.00 0.24 -10.66
C ILE A 311 15.47 0.59 -10.38
N GLU A 312 15.97 1.67 -10.98
CA GLU A 312 17.37 2.12 -10.82
C GLU A 312 17.71 2.45 -9.36
N ILE A 313 16.80 3.05 -8.60
CA ILE A 313 17.02 3.40 -7.19
C ILE A 313 16.75 2.23 -6.23
N GLY A 314 16.33 1.08 -6.75
CA GLY A 314 16.20 -0.15 -5.97
C GLY A 314 14.81 -0.44 -5.42
N VAL A 315 13.75 0.08 -6.02
CA VAL A 315 12.38 -0.35 -5.74
C VAL A 315 12.19 -1.77 -6.24
N ASP A 316 11.69 -2.66 -5.39
CA ASP A 316 11.43 -4.07 -5.73
C ASP A 316 9.98 -4.29 -6.18
N ILE A 317 9.02 -3.53 -5.61
CA ILE A 317 7.58 -3.69 -5.81
C ILE A 317 6.96 -2.32 -6.05
N LEU A 318 6.23 -2.13 -7.14
CA LEU A 318 5.45 -0.93 -7.43
C LEU A 318 3.98 -1.14 -7.03
N ASN A 319 3.45 -0.25 -6.24
CA ASN A 319 2.05 -0.19 -5.80
C ASN A 319 1.54 1.27 -5.89
N PRO A 320 0.33 1.50 -6.38
CA PRO A 320 -0.49 0.52 -7.09
C PRO A 320 -0.15 0.46 -8.59
N ILE A 321 -0.64 -0.58 -9.25
CA ILE A 321 -0.82 -0.50 -10.70
C ILE A 321 -2.21 0.08 -10.92
N GLN A 322 -2.26 1.42 -11.07
CA GLN A 322 -3.53 2.13 -11.18
C GLN A 322 -4.09 2.03 -12.60
N THR A 323 -4.87 0.99 -12.87
CA THR A 323 -5.41 0.64 -14.18
C THR A 323 -6.33 1.69 -14.79
N SER A 324 -6.83 2.65 -13.99
CA SER A 324 -7.64 3.77 -14.44
C SER A 324 -6.83 5.03 -14.81
N ALA A 325 -5.51 5.04 -14.59
CA ALA A 325 -4.66 6.22 -14.81
C ALA A 325 -3.83 6.10 -16.08
N GLY A 326 -3.94 7.06 -16.97
CA GLY A 326 -3.08 7.30 -18.14
C GLY A 326 -2.46 6.05 -18.77
N SER A 327 -1.15 6.05 -18.91
CA SER A 327 -0.38 4.94 -19.49
C SER A 327 -0.23 3.73 -18.55
N MET A 328 -0.58 3.85 -17.26
CA MET A 328 -0.67 2.70 -16.35
C MET A 328 -1.79 1.72 -16.74
N SER A 329 -2.75 2.15 -17.55
CA SER A 329 -3.81 1.28 -18.09
C SER A 329 -3.33 0.24 -19.12
N ASP A 330 -2.16 0.46 -19.76
CA ASP A 330 -1.58 -0.46 -20.73
C ASP A 330 -0.76 -1.57 -20.04
N LEU A 331 -1.45 -2.45 -19.30
CA LEU A 331 -0.83 -3.55 -18.57
C LEU A 331 0.07 -4.45 -19.43
N PRO A 332 -0.30 -4.82 -20.68
CA PRO A 332 0.58 -5.62 -21.53
C PRO A 332 1.94 -4.94 -21.80
N SER A 333 1.94 -3.63 -22.07
CA SER A 333 3.16 -2.86 -22.26
C SER A 333 4.00 -2.79 -20.99
N LEU A 334 3.37 -2.51 -19.84
CA LEU A 334 4.05 -2.49 -18.54
C LEU A 334 4.70 -3.84 -18.22
N LYS A 335 3.95 -4.94 -18.34
CA LYS A 335 4.48 -6.30 -18.09
C LYS A 335 5.65 -6.63 -19.00
N LYS A 336 5.53 -6.32 -20.28
CA LYS A 336 6.59 -6.57 -21.27
C LYS A 336 7.86 -5.77 -20.98
N ARG A 337 7.73 -4.49 -20.59
CA ARG A 337 8.87 -3.59 -20.38
C ARG A 337 9.56 -3.81 -19.05
N PHE A 338 8.80 -4.02 -17.98
CA PHE A 338 9.30 -3.92 -16.61
C PHE A 338 9.09 -5.18 -15.78
N GLY A 339 8.22 -6.11 -16.20
CA GLY A 339 7.79 -7.25 -15.39
C GLY A 339 8.87 -8.25 -14.98
N ASN A 340 10.08 -8.14 -15.52
CA ASN A 340 11.25 -8.93 -15.07
C ASN A 340 12.11 -8.20 -14.03
N ASN A 341 11.87 -6.91 -13.81
CA ASN A 341 12.72 -6.06 -12.99
C ASN A 341 11.98 -5.45 -11.79
N ILE A 342 10.66 -5.41 -11.83
CA ILE A 342 9.82 -4.89 -10.74
C ILE A 342 8.58 -5.75 -10.60
N VAL A 343 8.15 -5.98 -9.36
CA VAL A 343 6.90 -6.67 -9.04
C VAL A 343 5.75 -5.68 -9.13
N PHE A 344 4.64 -6.08 -9.75
CA PHE A 344 3.42 -5.29 -9.81
C PHE A 344 2.47 -5.68 -8.68
N CYS A 345 2.02 -4.69 -7.90
CA CYS A 345 1.09 -4.88 -6.79
C CYS A 345 -0.17 -4.02 -6.95
N GLY A 346 -1.36 -4.59 -6.74
CA GLY A 346 -2.64 -3.91 -6.88
C GLY A 346 -3.38 -4.31 -8.17
N GLY A 347 -3.90 -3.33 -8.91
CA GLY A 347 -4.44 -3.50 -10.26
C GLY A 347 -5.96 -3.60 -10.38
N ILE A 348 -6.72 -3.74 -9.26
CA ILE A 348 -8.18 -3.79 -9.33
C ILE A 348 -8.75 -2.38 -9.10
N ASP A 349 -9.45 -1.88 -10.10
CA ASP A 349 -9.91 -0.50 -10.19
C ASP A 349 -10.89 -0.12 -9.06
N THR A 350 -10.51 0.89 -8.29
CA THR A 350 -11.30 1.46 -7.18
C THR A 350 -12.14 2.67 -7.58
N HIS A 351 -12.04 3.15 -8.84
CA HIS A 351 -12.80 4.29 -9.31
C HIS A 351 -14.13 3.92 -9.97
N ARG A 352 -14.19 2.78 -10.62
CA ARG A 352 -15.36 2.34 -11.37
C ARG A 352 -15.77 0.90 -11.11
N VAL A 353 -14.81 -0.02 -11.17
CA VAL A 353 -15.13 -1.45 -11.14
C VAL A 353 -15.58 -1.90 -9.75
N LEU A 354 -14.79 -1.61 -8.72
CA LEU A 354 -15.18 -2.00 -7.35
C LEU A 354 -16.42 -1.25 -6.84
N PRO A 355 -16.57 0.09 -7.00
CA PRO A 355 -17.73 0.77 -6.46
C PRO A 355 -19.02 0.57 -7.28
N TYR A 356 -18.94 0.46 -8.61
CA TYR A 356 -20.12 0.54 -9.46
C TYR A 356 -20.29 -0.66 -10.40
N GLY A 357 -19.33 -1.57 -10.45
CA GLY A 357 -19.41 -2.77 -11.27
C GLY A 357 -20.34 -3.83 -10.65
N SER A 358 -20.90 -4.67 -11.50
CA SER A 358 -21.54 -5.92 -11.05
C SER A 358 -20.49 -6.92 -10.55
N ILE A 359 -20.91 -7.92 -9.80
CA ILE A 359 -20.04 -9.03 -9.35
C ILE A 359 -19.29 -9.66 -10.52
N GLU A 360 -19.96 -9.84 -11.66
CA GLU A 360 -19.37 -10.41 -12.87
C GLU A 360 -18.30 -9.49 -13.47
N GLU A 361 -18.52 -8.19 -13.49
CA GLU A 361 -17.53 -7.21 -13.97
C GLU A 361 -16.29 -7.16 -13.05
N VAL A 362 -16.48 -7.23 -11.73
CA VAL A 362 -15.36 -7.32 -10.77
C VAL A 362 -14.56 -8.60 -11.02
N ARG A 363 -15.21 -9.76 -11.17
CA ARG A 363 -14.54 -11.04 -11.42
C ARG A 363 -13.78 -11.05 -12.75
N GLU A 364 -14.38 -10.47 -13.80
CA GLU A 364 -13.73 -10.37 -15.12
C GLU A 364 -12.50 -9.43 -15.07
N GLU A 365 -12.57 -8.31 -14.33
CA GLU A 365 -11.41 -7.43 -14.14
C GLU A 365 -10.27 -8.16 -13.42
N VAL A 366 -10.57 -8.89 -12.34
CA VAL A 366 -9.57 -9.71 -11.63
C VAL A 366 -8.95 -10.73 -12.58
N ARG A 367 -9.77 -11.47 -13.34
CA ARG A 367 -9.30 -12.44 -14.32
C ARG A 367 -8.37 -11.79 -15.34
N ARG A 368 -8.79 -10.67 -15.93
CA ARG A 368 -8.02 -9.92 -16.93
C ARG A 368 -6.66 -9.48 -16.39
N VAL A 369 -6.63 -8.90 -15.19
CA VAL A 369 -5.38 -8.42 -14.56
C VAL A 369 -4.44 -9.59 -14.28
N ILE A 370 -4.95 -10.70 -13.73
CA ILE A 370 -4.16 -11.91 -13.47
C ILE A 370 -3.60 -12.50 -14.77
N GLN A 371 -4.40 -12.61 -15.85
CA GLN A 371 -3.95 -13.14 -17.11
C GLN A 371 -2.84 -12.32 -17.77
N ILE A 372 -2.81 -11.01 -17.52
CA ILE A 372 -1.80 -10.11 -18.09
C ILE A 372 -0.54 -10.04 -17.20
N LEU A 373 -0.71 -9.80 -15.90
CA LEU A 373 0.41 -9.55 -14.99
C LEU A 373 0.97 -10.80 -14.34
N GLY A 374 0.17 -11.86 -14.18
CA GLY A 374 0.54 -13.10 -13.52
C GLY A 374 1.58 -13.97 -14.20
N PRO A 375 1.58 -14.12 -15.56
CA PRO A 375 2.52 -15.01 -16.24
C PRO A 375 3.97 -14.75 -15.84
N GLY A 376 4.68 -15.81 -15.42
CA GLY A 376 6.09 -15.72 -14.98
C GLY A 376 6.31 -15.23 -13.54
N GLY A 377 5.25 -15.04 -12.75
CA GLY A 377 5.35 -14.46 -11.40
C GLY A 377 5.51 -12.93 -11.43
N GLY A 378 6.04 -12.35 -10.35
CA GLY A 378 6.25 -10.90 -10.25
C GLY A 378 4.94 -10.09 -10.21
N CYS A 379 3.89 -10.65 -9.57
CA CYS A 379 2.59 -10.00 -9.45
C CYS A 379 1.94 -10.34 -8.11
N MET A 380 1.32 -9.35 -7.48
CA MET A 380 0.42 -9.47 -6.33
C MET A 380 -0.85 -8.69 -6.62
N ILE A 381 -2.01 -9.28 -6.38
CA ILE A 381 -3.31 -8.66 -6.68
C ILE A 381 -3.86 -7.98 -5.43
N GLY A 382 -4.56 -6.88 -5.64
CA GLY A 382 -5.30 -6.13 -4.64
C GLY A 382 -6.04 -4.97 -5.26
N ALA A 383 -6.83 -4.27 -4.48
CA ALA A 383 -7.40 -3.00 -4.90
C ALA A 383 -6.27 -1.99 -5.21
N VAL A 384 -6.51 -1.09 -6.15
CA VAL A 384 -5.56 -0.02 -6.49
C VAL A 384 -5.23 0.81 -5.25
N HIS A 385 -6.23 1.15 -4.46
CA HIS A 385 -6.07 1.90 -3.22
C HIS A 385 -7.06 1.38 -2.15
N THR A 386 -7.17 2.07 -1.02
CA THR A 386 -8.17 1.81 0.02
C THR A 386 -9.56 1.60 -0.60
N VAL A 387 -10.22 0.54 -0.19
CA VAL A 387 -11.64 0.32 -0.52
C VAL A 387 -12.48 1.37 0.20
N MET A 388 -13.10 2.26 -0.56
CA MET A 388 -13.85 3.41 -0.06
C MET A 388 -15.27 3.01 0.37
N ASP A 389 -15.99 3.95 1.02
CA ASP A 389 -17.31 3.70 1.62
C ASP A 389 -18.42 3.46 0.57
N ASP A 390 -18.22 3.85 -0.68
CA ASP A 390 -19.11 3.62 -1.80
C ASP A 390 -18.98 2.22 -2.43
N VAL A 391 -17.99 1.42 -2.00
CA VAL A 391 -17.79 0.05 -2.51
C VAL A 391 -18.71 -0.94 -1.81
N PRO A 392 -19.58 -1.66 -2.55
CA PRO A 392 -20.38 -2.73 -1.98
C PRO A 392 -19.50 -3.84 -1.37
N PRO A 393 -19.78 -4.31 -0.14
CA PRO A 393 -19.04 -5.41 0.48
C PRO A 393 -18.98 -6.68 -0.38
N GLU A 394 -20.04 -6.94 -1.14
CA GLU A 394 -20.14 -8.07 -2.06
C GLU A 394 -19.09 -7.99 -3.19
N ASN A 395 -18.77 -6.79 -3.65
CA ASN A 395 -17.76 -6.59 -4.69
C ASN A 395 -16.35 -6.86 -4.15
N VAL A 396 -16.08 -6.53 -2.88
CA VAL A 396 -14.82 -6.90 -2.22
C VAL A 396 -14.69 -8.42 -2.11
N LEU A 397 -15.75 -9.10 -1.68
CA LEU A 397 -15.76 -10.56 -1.59
C LEU A 397 -15.65 -11.22 -2.96
N ALA A 398 -16.30 -10.65 -3.99
CA ALA A 398 -16.19 -11.13 -5.36
C ALA A 398 -14.76 -11.00 -5.91
N MET A 399 -14.05 -9.91 -5.58
CA MET A 399 -12.63 -9.75 -5.90
C MET A 399 -11.78 -10.84 -5.24
N VAL A 400 -11.97 -11.08 -3.95
CA VAL A 400 -11.25 -12.12 -3.19
C VAL A 400 -11.48 -13.51 -3.78
N ASP A 401 -12.76 -13.86 -4.03
CA ASP A 401 -13.13 -15.16 -4.61
C ASP A 401 -12.60 -15.33 -6.03
N ALA A 402 -12.56 -14.27 -6.83
CA ALA A 402 -12.00 -14.29 -8.18
C ALA A 402 -10.47 -14.51 -8.17
N VAL A 403 -9.73 -13.92 -7.21
CA VAL A 403 -8.30 -14.22 -7.06
C VAL A 403 -8.06 -15.67 -6.71
N GLU A 404 -8.88 -16.25 -5.85
CA GLU A 404 -8.81 -17.68 -5.51
C GLU A 404 -9.14 -18.56 -6.73
N GLU A 405 -10.13 -18.20 -7.53
CA GLU A 405 -10.55 -19.00 -8.68
C GLU A 405 -9.57 -18.92 -9.86
N PHE A 406 -9.13 -17.70 -10.22
CA PHE A 406 -8.34 -17.48 -11.43
C PHE A 406 -6.84 -17.41 -11.19
N GLY A 407 -6.40 -17.28 -9.92
CA GLY A 407 -5.00 -17.05 -9.59
C GLY A 407 -4.12 -18.30 -9.54
N HIS A 408 -4.68 -19.51 -9.55
CA HIS A 408 -3.90 -20.76 -9.48
C HIS A 408 -3.09 -21.02 -10.76
N TYR A 409 -1.82 -21.34 -10.58
CA TYR A 409 -0.97 -21.73 -11.69
C TYR A 409 -1.12 -23.22 -12.05
N PRO A 410 -1.06 -23.59 -13.34
CA PRO A 410 -0.91 -22.70 -14.49
C PRO A 410 -2.16 -21.85 -14.72
N LEU A 411 -1.96 -20.55 -14.98
CA LEU A 411 -3.05 -19.61 -15.26
C LEU A 411 -3.81 -20.02 -16.52
N GLN A 412 -5.16 -19.87 -16.46
CA GLN A 412 -6.09 -20.26 -17.53
C GLN A 412 -6.48 -19.08 -18.40
#